data_7f6a5268d3559707833671ba25fbf7e3
#
_entry.id   7f6a5268d3559707833671ba25fbf7e3
#
_cell.length_a   1.000
_cell.length_b   1.000
_cell.length_c   1.000
_cell.angle_alpha   90.00
_cell.angle_beta   90.00
_cell.angle_gamma   90.00
#
_symmetry.space_group_name_H-M   'P 1'
#
loop_
_entity.id
_entity.type
_entity.pdbx_description
1 polymer ?
#
loop_
_entity_poly.entity_id
_entity_poly.type
_entity_poly.pdbx_seq_one_letter_code
_entity_poly.pdbx_strand_id
1 'polypeptide(L)'
;MNQADSQPPIRDVEVITTHVNADFDALASMLAAAKLYPQALLVLPGAQERNLRNFFVDSVCYFYNFVKVRNVPFERVGRLILVDTRQKDRIGPLGELVDDPAVEIHAYDHHPDSDNDVKAQHQVVKPLGSTVTVLSQLLRQRGVELTEDEATVLALGVYEDTGSFTFPSTTVEDFAAAGWLLSQGANLNLVSSLITRELTAEEVGLLNDLIRSAQKFIVNGVEVVVSEVSRERYVPEIAVLVHKFMDMDNLDAILALARMEDRIYLVARSRLAQVDVGVIAKALGGGGHPSAASATLRDLTLVEARARLMSTLKAVVNPSRSARDLMTSPVISVEPATSIDQAPQTLTRYTNNL
;
A
#
# COMPACT_ATOMS: atom_id res chain seq x y z
N MET A 1 9.35 -58.37 16.84
CA MET A 1 8.84 -57.10 16.30
C MET A 1 9.83 -56.05 16.67
N ASN A 2 10.72 -55.71 15.71
CA ASN A 2 11.73 -54.67 15.88
C ASN A 2 11.00 -53.31 15.82
N GLN A 3 10.97 -52.60 16.95
CA GLN A 3 10.82 -51.14 16.91
C GLN A 3 12.11 -50.58 16.34
N ALA A 4 12.07 -50.17 15.07
CA ALA A 4 13.11 -49.36 14.52
C ALA A 4 13.03 -48.02 15.29
N ASP A 5 14.07 -47.70 16.07
CA ASP A 5 14.36 -46.36 16.60
C ASP A 5 14.52 -45.45 15.38
N SER A 6 13.46 -44.83 14.93
CA SER A 6 13.55 -43.75 13.95
C SER A 6 14.10 -42.54 14.71
N GLN A 7 15.40 -42.32 14.55
CA GLN A 7 15.99 -41.04 14.96
C GLN A 7 15.16 -39.91 14.31
N PRO A 8 14.83 -38.85 15.07
CA PRO A 8 14.13 -37.72 14.51
C PRO A 8 14.93 -37.16 13.32
N PRO A 9 14.27 -36.70 12.25
CA PRO A 9 14.95 -36.18 11.08
C PRO A 9 15.87 -35.03 11.47
N ILE A 10 17.07 -35.01 10.90
CA ILE A 10 18.02 -33.92 11.10
C ILE A 10 17.42 -32.66 10.49
N ARG A 11 17.23 -31.62 11.30
CA ARG A 11 16.67 -30.32 10.86
C ARG A 11 17.81 -29.31 10.76
N ASP A 12 18.47 -29.32 9.63
CA ASP A 12 19.68 -28.55 9.34
C ASP A 12 19.49 -27.47 8.27
N VAL A 13 18.26 -27.29 7.78
CA VAL A 13 17.91 -26.32 6.75
C VAL A 13 17.30 -25.08 7.39
N GLU A 14 17.82 -23.91 7.00
CA GLU A 14 17.25 -22.60 7.31
C GLU A 14 16.55 -22.03 6.05
N VAL A 15 15.41 -21.41 6.23
CA VAL A 15 14.63 -20.81 5.12
C VAL A 15 14.32 -19.37 5.45
N ILE A 16 14.68 -18.46 4.55
CA ILE A 16 14.25 -17.05 4.55
C ILE A 16 13.09 -16.91 3.58
N THR A 17 12.01 -16.32 4.04
CA THR A 17 10.84 -16.03 3.21
C THR A 17 10.19 -14.70 3.59
N THR A 18 9.30 -14.25 2.72
CA THR A 18 8.51 -13.03 2.87
C THR A 18 7.06 -13.30 2.48
N HIS A 19 6.26 -12.27 2.24
CA HIS A 19 4.86 -12.40 1.85
C HIS A 19 4.66 -12.73 0.35
N VAL A 20 3.51 -13.30 0.03
CA VAL A 20 3.02 -13.39 -1.36
C VAL A 20 2.84 -11.99 -1.93
N ASN A 21 3.06 -11.80 -3.24
CA ASN A 21 3.15 -10.50 -3.90
C ASN A 21 4.28 -9.61 -3.35
N ALA A 22 5.46 -10.23 -3.16
CA ALA A 22 6.65 -9.54 -2.70
C ALA A 22 6.94 -8.28 -3.54
N ASP A 23 7.25 -7.18 -2.87
CA ASP A 23 7.71 -5.90 -3.39
C ASP A 23 9.23 -5.74 -3.21
N PHE A 24 9.76 -4.54 -3.38
CA PHE A 24 11.19 -4.33 -3.24
C PHE A 24 11.65 -4.33 -1.78
N ASP A 25 10.84 -3.89 -0.80
CA ASP A 25 11.22 -3.99 0.62
C ASP A 25 11.30 -5.46 1.04
N ALA A 26 10.32 -6.27 0.65
CA ALA A 26 10.30 -7.70 0.89
C ALA A 26 11.54 -8.41 0.30
N LEU A 27 11.89 -8.16 -0.97
CA LEU A 27 13.07 -8.73 -1.62
C LEU A 27 14.36 -8.26 -0.94
N ALA A 28 14.52 -6.96 -0.77
CA ALA A 28 15.72 -6.36 -0.16
C ALA A 28 15.91 -6.87 1.27
N SER A 29 14.83 -7.04 2.02
CA SER A 29 14.84 -7.64 3.35
C SER A 29 15.29 -9.10 3.33
N MET A 30 14.89 -9.89 2.33
CA MET A 30 15.41 -11.25 2.15
C MET A 30 16.93 -11.25 1.93
N LEU A 31 17.45 -10.35 1.09
CA LEU A 31 18.89 -10.24 0.82
C LEU A 31 19.66 -9.76 2.06
N ALA A 32 19.13 -8.80 2.80
CA ALA A 32 19.69 -8.34 4.05
C ALA A 32 19.73 -9.47 5.11
N ALA A 33 18.65 -10.24 5.22
CA ALA A 33 18.60 -11.40 6.10
C ALA A 33 19.60 -12.50 5.69
N ALA A 34 19.82 -12.71 4.38
CA ALA A 34 20.81 -13.67 3.89
C ALA A 34 22.25 -13.33 4.35
N LYS A 35 22.57 -12.06 4.57
CA LYS A 35 23.85 -11.65 5.17
C LYS A 35 23.95 -12.05 6.65
N LEU A 36 22.82 -12.17 7.34
CA LEU A 36 22.75 -12.62 8.74
C LEU A 36 22.68 -14.16 8.86
N TYR A 37 22.11 -14.81 7.84
CA TYR A 37 21.90 -16.25 7.74
C TYR A 37 22.48 -16.79 6.42
N PRO A 38 23.80 -16.86 6.26
CA PRO A 38 24.46 -17.10 4.98
C PRO A 38 24.23 -18.51 4.39
N GLN A 39 23.73 -19.45 5.19
CA GLN A 39 23.41 -20.81 4.75
C GLN A 39 21.92 -21.01 4.43
N ALA A 40 21.08 -20.00 4.68
CA ALA A 40 19.66 -20.11 4.49
C ALA A 40 19.26 -20.13 3.00
N LEU A 41 18.23 -20.90 2.69
CA LEU A 41 17.58 -20.90 1.38
C LEU A 41 16.63 -19.70 1.29
N LEU A 42 16.74 -18.92 0.22
CA LEU A 42 15.79 -17.84 -0.06
C LEU A 42 14.61 -18.39 -0.86
N VAL A 43 13.41 -18.23 -0.32
CA VAL A 43 12.21 -18.82 -0.92
C VAL A 43 11.11 -17.76 -1.05
N LEU A 44 10.77 -17.41 -2.28
CA LEU A 44 9.62 -16.56 -2.56
C LEU A 44 8.34 -17.42 -2.56
N PRO A 45 7.34 -17.11 -1.71
CA PRO A 45 6.21 -17.99 -1.46
C PRO A 45 5.16 -17.96 -2.58
N GLY A 46 5.20 -16.97 -3.47
CA GLY A 46 4.19 -16.76 -4.50
C GLY A 46 4.63 -15.85 -5.64
N ALA A 47 3.67 -15.13 -6.19
CA ALA A 47 3.93 -14.12 -7.21
C ALA A 47 4.72 -12.93 -6.62
N GLN A 48 5.46 -12.27 -7.48
CA GLN A 48 6.13 -11.00 -7.18
C GLN A 48 5.39 -9.87 -7.87
N GLU A 49 5.53 -8.65 -7.37
CA GLU A 49 5.08 -7.45 -8.06
C GLU A 49 5.72 -7.34 -9.45
N ARG A 50 5.05 -6.66 -10.36
CA ARG A 50 5.48 -6.59 -11.77
C ARG A 50 6.86 -5.95 -11.93
N ASN A 51 7.12 -4.88 -11.18
CA ASN A 51 8.40 -4.16 -11.21
C ASN A 51 9.53 -5.04 -10.70
N LEU A 52 9.28 -5.75 -9.60
CA LEU A 52 10.21 -6.70 -9.03
C LEU A 52 10.54 -7.85 -9.99
N ARG A 53 9.53 -8.37 -10.71
CA ARG A 53 9.71 -9.43 -11.69
C ARG A 53 10.63 -9.02 -12.84
N ASN A 54 10.49 -7.80 -13.34
CA ASN A 54 11.38 -7.26 -14.38
C ASN A 54 12.80 -7.09 -13.86
N PHE A 55 12.95 -6.62 -12.61
CA PHE A 55 14.25 -6.47 -11.95
C PHE A 55 14.97 -7.82 -11.79
N PHE A 56 14.24 -8.91 -11.46
CA PHE A 56 14.82 -10.25 -11.32
C PHE A 56 15.46 -10.76 -12.61
N VAL A 57 14.96 -10.35 -13.77
CA VAL A 57 15.48 -10.80 -15.08
C VAL A 57 16.86 -10.20 -15.37
N ASP A 58 17.15 -9.00 -14.83
CA ASP A 58 18.29 -8.19 -15.26
C ASP A 58 19.39 -8.01 -14.18
N SER A 59 19.27 -8.54 -12.93
CA SER A 59 20.13 -8.12 -11.84
C SER A 59 20.59 -9.20 -10.84
N VAL A 60 21.23 -8.73 -9.79
CA VAL A 60 21.93 -9.31 -8.63
C VAL A 60 21.34 -10.62 -8.06
N CYS A 61 20.08 -10.91 -8.35
CA CYS A 61 19.41 -12.13 -7.87
C CYS A 61 20.08 -13.41 -8.35
N TYR A 62 20.89 -13.34 -9.41
CA TYR A 62 21.69 -14.49 -9.89
C TYR A 62 22.79 -14.91 -8.87
N PHE A 63 23.20 -14.02 -8.00
CA PHE A 63 24.22 -14.32 -6.98
C PHE A 63 23.63 -14.96 -5.72
N TYR A 64 22.29 -14.98 -5.58
CA TYR A 64 21.62 -15.55 -4.43
C TYR A 64 20.89 -16.85 -4.79
N ASN A 65 20.94 -17.82 -3.87
CA ASN A 65 20.34 -19.14 -4.08
C ASN A 65 18.83 -19.12 -3.81
N PHE A 66 18.06 -18.56 -4.76
CA PHE A 66 16.60 -18.64 -4.70
C PHE A 66 16.09 -20.02 -5.07
N VAL A 67 15.39 -20.64 -4.15
CA VAL A 67 14.81 -21.97 -4.29
C VAL A 67 13.30 -21.88 -4.50
N LYS A 68 12.77 -22.68 -5.42
CA LYS A 68 11.31 -22.78 -5.58
C LYS A 68 10.71 -23.53 -4.38
N VAL A 69 9.53 -23.12 -3.91
CA VAL A 69 8.82 -23.72 -2.76
C VAL A 69 8.78 -25.26 -2.86
N ARG A 70 8.47 -25.81 -4.05
CA ARG A 70 8.42 -27.28 -4.29
C ARG A 70 9.74 -28.03 -4.07
N ASN A 71 10.85 -27.33 -4.00
CA ASN A 71 12.19 -27.91 -3.82
C ASN A 71 12.71 -27.73 -2.37
N VAL A 72 11.92 -27.12 -1.51
CA VAL A 72 12.25 -26.98 -0.08
C VAL A 72 12.04 -28.33 0.62
N PRO A 73 13.03 -28.88 1.30
CA PRO A 73 12.87 -30.12 2.08
C PRO A 73 12.20 -29.79 3.44
N PHE A 74 10.87 -29.69 3.47
CA PHE A 74 10.10 -29.23 4.62
C PHE A 74 10.46 -29.99 5.91
N GLU A 75 10.67 -31.31 5.82
CA GLU A 75 11.00 -32.18 6.95
C GLU A 75 12.40 -31.89 7.56
N ARG A 76 13.27 -31.20 6.80
CA ARG A 76 14.60 -30.83 7.23
C ARG A 76 14.69 -29.37 7.70
N VAL A 77 13.61 -28.59 7.55
CA VAL A 77 13.62 -27.19 8.00
C VAL A 77 13.66 -27.14 9.51
N GLY A 78 14.72 -26.57 10.05
CA GLY A 78 14.91 -26.32 11.49
C GLY A 78 14.66 -24.87 11.88
N ARG A 79 14.79 -23.94 10.93
CA ARG A 79 14.55 -22.52 11.16
C ARG A 79 13.85 -21.86 10.00
N LEU A 80 12.82 -21.09 10.30
CA LEU A 80 12.09 -20.23 9.36
C LEU A 80 12.32 -18.77 9.74
N ILE A 81 12.90 -18.01 8.81
CA ILE A 81 13.17 -16.58 8.96
C ILE A 81 12.13 -15.82 8.13
N LEU A 82 11.26 -15.09 8.80
CA LEU A 82 10.23 -14.24 8.21
C LEU A 82 10.77 -12.81 8.10
N VAL A 83 10.66 -12.21 6.93
CA VAL A 83 11.00 -10.81 6.72
C VAL A 83 9.82 -10.10 6.08
N ASP A 84 9.56 -8.88 6.52
CA ASP A 84 8.51 -8.00 6.01
C ASP A 84 7.10 -8.59 6.13
N THR A 85 6.94 -9.55 6.99
CA THR A 85 5.66 -10.11 7.39
C THR A 85 5.80 -10.99 8.62
N ARG A 86 4.75 -11.03 9.45
CA ARG A 86 4.62 -11.95 10.58
C ARG A 86 3.34 -12.78 10.49
N GLN A 87 2.69 -12.81 9.35
CA GLN A 87 1.39 -13.47 9.17
C GLN A 87 1.52 -14.76 8.38
N LYS A 88 1.09 -15.88 9.00
CA LYS A 88 1.11 -17.21 8.40
C LYS A 88 0.42 -17.27 7.03
N ASP A 89 -0.73 -16.63 6.89
CA ASP A 89 -1.54 -16.68 5.67
C ASP A 89 -0.88 -15.92 4.50
N ARG A 90 0.09 -15.05 4.79
CA ARG A 90 0.81 -14.28 3.78
C ARG A 90 2.02 -15.00 3.19
N ILE A 91 2.49 -16.09 3.78
CA ILE A 91 3.71 -16.80 3.32
C ILE A 91 3.40 -18.07 2.50
N GLY A 92 2.18 -18.20 2.02
CA GLY A 92 1.75 -19.30 1.13
C GLY A 92 2.01 -20.68 1.74
N PRO A 93 2.50 -21.67 0.95
CA PRO A 93 2.70 -23.04 1.47
C PRO A 93 3.71 -23.14 2.63
N LEU A 94 4.62 -22.18 2.78
CA LEU A 94 5.57 -22.17 3.90
C LEU A 94 4.89 -21.93 5.25
N GLY A 95 3.61 -21.51 5.25
CA GLY A 95 2.79 -21.40 6.46
C GLY A 95 2.66 -22.70 7.23
N GLU A 96 2.79 -23.87 6.59
CA GLU A 96 2.78 -25.18 7.26
C GLU A 96 3.94 -25.32 8.27
N LEU A 97 5.09 -24.68 8.01
CA LEU A 97 6.23 -24.68 8.92
C LEU A 97 5.99 -23.93 10.22
N VAL A 98 5.04 -23.00 10.24
CA VAL A 98 4.68 -22.22 11.43
C VAL A 98 4.00 -23.09 12.49
N ASP A 99 3.28 -24.11 12.06
CA ASP A 99 2.57 -25.03 12.97
C ASP A 99 3.46 -26.15 13.50
N ASP A 100 4.66 -26.29 12.96
CA ASP A 100 5.59 -27.34 13.37
C ASP A 100 6.41 -26.88 14.60
N PRO A 101 6.19 -27.46 15.80
CA PRO A 101 6.86 -27.04 17.01
C PRO A 101 8.37 -27.30 17.03
N ALA A 102 8.89 -28.06 16.06
CA ALA A 102 10.32 -28.31 15.90
C ALA A 102 11.01 -27.28 14.99
N VAL A 103 10.28 -26.32 14.43
CA VAL A 103 10.81 -25.21 13.62
C VAL A 103 10.96 -23.98 14.50
N GLU A 104 12.16 -23.45 14.58
CA GLU A 104 12.46 -22.17 15.23
C GLU A 104 12.05 -21.03 14.29
N ILE A 105 11.27 -20.05 14.76
CA ILE A 105 10.80 -18.92 13.94
C ILE A 105 11.53 -17.66 14.37
N HIS A 106 12.20 -17.01 13.40
CA HIS A 106 12.75 -15.67 13.53
C HIS A 106 11.94 -14.69 12.69
N ALA A 107 11.70 -13.47 13.17
CA ALA A 107 10.92 -12.47 12.45
C ALA A 107 11.58 -11.08 12.50
N TYR A 108 11.61 -10.43 11.35
CA TYR A 108 12.09 -9.05 11.17
C TYR A 108 11.01 -8.29 10.41
N ASP A 109 10.46 -7.23 11.01
CA ASP A 109 9.30 -6.57 10.46
C ASP A 109 9.20 -5.12 10.94
N HIS A 110 8.50 -4.29 10.19
CA HIS A 110 8.20 -2.91 10.54
C HIS A 110 6.69 -2.66 10.73
N HIS A 111 5.85 -3.61 10.34
CA HIS A 111 4.41 -3.51 10.42
C HIS A 111 3.90 -3.44 11.87
N PRO A 112 2.75 -2.79 12.13
CA PRO A 112 2.11 -2.80 13.44
C PRO A 112 1.76 -4.23 13.89
N ASP A 113 1.67 -4.43 15.21
CA ASP A 113 1.24 -5.70 15.79
C ASP A 113 -0.20 -6.03 15.39
N SER A 114 -0.44 -7.32 15.15
CA SER A 114 -1.74 -7.87 14.78
C SER A 114 -2.03 -9.15 15.57
N ASP A 115 -3.31 -9.42 15.85
CA ASP A 115 -3.75 -10.64 16.52
C ASP A 115 -3.42 -11.92 15.73
N ASN A 116 -3.16 -11.80 14.42
CA ASN A 116 -2.82 -12.90 13.52
C ASN A 116 -1.30 -13.11 13.38
N ASP A 117 -0.48 -12.39 14.13
CA ASP A 117 0.97 -12.50 14.04
C ASP A 117 1.48 -13.82 14.61
N VAL A 118 2.45 -14.40 13.93
CA VAL A 118 3.14 -15.61 14.34
C VAL A 118 3.98 -15.34 15.57
N LYS A 119 3.92 -16.24 16.55
CA LYS A 119 4.80 -16.18 17.73
C LYS A 119 6.20 -16.66 17.35
N ALA A 120 7.11 -15.72 17.18
CA ALA A 120 8.51 -16.00 16.87
C ALA A 120 9.34 -16.13 18.17
N GLN A 121 10.30 -17.07 18.18
CA GLN A 121 11.27 -17.22 19.27
C GLN A 121 12.28 -16.09 19.29
N HIS A 122 12.60 -15.54 18.11
CA HIS A 122 13.41 -14.34 17.98
C HIS A 122 12.70 -13.35 17.06
N GLN A 123 12.48 -12.12 17.55
CA GLN A 123 11.86 -11.10 16.71
C GLN A 123 12.51 -9.73 16.92
N VAL A 124 12.63 -8.99 15.82
CA VAL A 124 13.02 -7.59 15.80
C VAL A 124 11.99 -6.82 15.02
N VAL A 125 11.05 -6.22 15.73
CA VAL A 125 9.95 -5.44 15.15
C VAL A 125 10.09 -4.00 15.60
N LYS A 126 10.10 -3.07 14.66
CA LYS A 126 10.23 -1.64 14.93
C LYS A 126 9.30 -0.85 14.02
N PRO A 127 8.59 0.16 14.52
CA PRO A 127 7.73 1.01 13.70
C PRO A 127 8.56 2.03 12.89
N LEU A 128 9.29 1.51 11.90
CA LEU A 128 10.13 2.26 10.96
C LEU A 128 9.45 2.31 9.59
N GLY A 129 10.02 3.06 8.65
CA GLY A 129 9.46 3.20 7.32
C GLY A 129 9.62 1.96 6.44
N SER A 130 10.56 1.04 6.75
CA SER A 130 10.76 -0.20 6.01
C SER A 130 11.41 -1.29 6.87
N THR A 131 11.22 -2.56 6.51
CA THR A 131 11.91 -3.69 7.13
C THR A 131 13.41 -3.69 6.80
N VAL A 132 13.78 -3.21 5.61
CA VAL A 132 15.21 -3.00 5.27
C VAL A 132 15.88 -2.04 6.24
N THR A 133 15.20 -1.00 6.71
CA THR A 133 15.76 -0.10 7.73
C THR A 133 16.07 -0.86 9.01
N VAL A 134 15.18 -1.74 9.47
CA VAL A 134 15.41 -2.60 10.65
C VAL A 134 16.64 -3.47 10.44
N LEU A 135 16.73 -4.15 9.29
CA LEU A 135 17.84 -5.07 8.98
C LEU A 135 19.15 -4.32 8.74
N SER A 136 19.12 -3.14 8.11
CA SER A 136 20.31 -2.30 7.91
C SER A 136 20.96 -1.88 9.24
N GLN A 137 20.14 -1.58 10.26
CA GLN A 137 20.66 -1.31 11.61
C GLN A 137 21.42 -2.51 12.18
N LEU A 138 20.90 -3.73 12.00
CA LEU A 138 21.54 -4.97 12.47
C LEU A 138 22.83 -5.27 11.71
N LEU A 139 22.82 -5.12 10.38
CA LEU A 139 24.02 -5.32 9.55
C LEU A 139 25.12 -4.35 9.95
N ARG A 140 24.80 -3.06 10.11
CA ARG A 140 25.74 -2.03 10.56
C ARG A 140 26.30 -2.31 11.94
N GLN A 141 25.46 -2.71 12.90
CA GLN A 141 25.90 -3.06 14.27
C GLN A 141 26.85 -4.25 14.28
N ARG A 142 26.68 -5.21 13.35
CA ARG A 142 27.55 -6.38 13.21
C ARG A 142 28.77 -6.14 12.32
N GLY A 143 28.94 -4.93 11.78
CA GLY A 143 30.05 -4.60 10.89
C GLY A 143 30.03 -5.37 9.57
N VAL A 144 28.84 -5.75 9.09
CA VAL A 144 28.71 -6.48 7.82
C VAL A 144 28.87 -5.49 6.67
N GLU A 145 29.84 -5.76 5.79
CA GLU A 145 30.06 -5.00 4.57
C GLU A 145 29.10 -5.46 3.46
N LEU A 146 28.65 -4.51 2.65
CA LEU A 146 27.82 -4.74 1.48
C LEU A 146 28.61 -4.44 0.22
N THR A 147 28.32 -5.17 -0.86
CA THR A 147 28.74 -4.76 -2.20
C THR A 147 27.89 -3.59 -2.67
N GLU A 148 28.33 -2.83 -3.68
CA GLU A 148 27.58 -1.72 -4.27
C GLU A 148 26.18 -2.16 -4.76
N ASP A 149 26.11 -3.35 -5.34
CA ASP A 149 24.86 -3.92 -5.83
C ASP A 149 23.90 -4.28 -4.67
N GLU A 150 24.40 -4.93 -3.62
CA GLU A 150 23.62 -5.23 -2.42
C GLU A 150 23.11 -3.94 -1.76
N ALA A 151 23.99 -2.95 -1.59
CA ALA A 151 23.61 -1.67 -1.04
C ALA A 151 22.55 -0.95 -1.89
N THR A 152 22.63 -1.08 -3.22
CA THR A 152 21.65 -0.51 -4.15
C THR A 152 20.29 -1.17 -4.01
N VAL A 153 20.24 -2.51 -3.91
CA VAL A 153 18.97 -3.24 -3.72
C VAL A 153 18.34 -2.91 -2.36
N LEU A 154 19.15 -2.84 -1.31
CA LEU A 154 18.67 -2.46 0.01
C LEU A 154 18.12 -1.01 0.00
N ALA A 155 18.84 -0.09 -0.65
CA ALA A 155 18.36 1.28 -0.82
C ALA A 155 17.01 1.33 -1.56
N LEU A 156 16.83 0.49 -2.59
CA LEU A 156 15.58 0.41 -3.34
C LEU A 156 14.38 0.05 -2.44
N GLY A 157 14.54 -0.93 -1.52
CA GLY A 157 13.50 -1.28 -0.55
C GLY A 157 13.16 -0.11 0.38
N VAL A 158 14.17 0.59 0.95
CA VAL A 158 13.92 1.77 1.79
C VAL A 158 13.16 2.86 1.02
N TYR A 159 13.57 3.14 -0.24
CA TYR A 159 12.94 4.17 -1.06
C TYR A 159 11.50 3.85 -1.42
N GLU A 160 11.20 2.58 -1.75
CA GLU A 160 9.85 2.15 -2.12
C GLU A 160 8.89 2.32 -0.95
N ASP A 161 9.21 1.75 0.20
CA ASP A 161 8.30 1.65 1.34
C ASP A 161 8.13 2.98 2.10
N THR A 162 9.09 3.90 1.94
CA THR A 162 8.99 5.27 2.42
C THR A 162 8.38 6.23 1.39
N GLY A 163 8.03 5.75 0.20
CA GLY A 163 7.58 6.60 -0.90
C GLY A 163 8.62 7.67 -1.24
N SER A 164 9.90 7.27 -1.35
CA SER A 164 11.03 8.20 -1.50
C SER A 164 11.10 9.22 -0.36
N PHE A 165 10.89 8.76 0.89
CA PHE A 165 10.88 9.54 2.13
C PHE A 165 9.75 10.58 2.26
N THR A 166 8.66 10.41 1.51
CA THR A 166 7.52 11.34 1.54
C THR A 166 6.32 10.78 2.31
N PHE A 167 6.31 9.50 2.65
CA PHE A 167 5.20 8.91 3.40
C PHE A 167 5.23 9.31 4.89
N PRO A 168 4.07 9.44 5.55
CA PRO A 168 3.99 9.78 6.97
C PRO A 168 4.65 8.76 7.91
N SER A 169 4.84 7.51 7.45
CA SER A 169 5.55 6.44 8.16
C SER A 169 7.07 6.61 8.18
N THR A 170 7.62 7.51 7.35
CA THR A 170 9.06 7.74 7.25
C THR A 170 9.64 8.27 8.55
N THR A 171 10.74 7.69 8.99
CA THR A 171 11.43 8.03 10.24
C THR A 171 12.85 8.57 9.99
N VAL A 172 13.47 9.14 11.03
CA VAL A 172 14.87 9.57 10.98
C VAL A 172 15.81 8.40 10.72
N GLU A 173 15.44 7.21 11.19
CA GLU A 173 16.16 5.96 11.03
C GLU A 173 16.22 5.52 9.57
N ASP A 174 15.18 5.78 8.78
CA ASP A 174 15.14 5.48 7.34
C ASP A 174 16.15 6.36 6.58
N PHE A 175 16.22 7.64 6.91
CA PHE A 175 17.26 8.53 6.37
C PHE A 175 18.67 8.08 6.77
N ALA A 176 18.86 7.64 8.02
CA ALA A 176 20.14 7.14 8.51
C ALA A 176 20.55 5.83 7.81
N ALA A 177 19.59 4.92 7.56
CA ALA A 177 19.82 3.70 6.80
C ALA A 177 20.20 4.02 5.35
N ALA A 178 19.47 4.91 4.67
CA ALA A 178 19.79 5.33 3.31
C ALA A 178 21.15 5.99 3.21
N GLY A 179 21.50 6.87 4.17
CA GLY A 179 22.83 7.48 4.24
C GLY A 179 23.96 6.45 4.42
N TRP A 180 23.73 5.43 5.26
CA TRP A 180 24.68 4.33 5.40
C TRP A 180 24.79 3.50 4.11
N LEU A 181 23.67 3.12 3.49
CA LEU A 181 23.66 2.38 2.22
C LEU A 181 24.39 3.15 1.11
N LEU A 182 24.20 4.48 1.04
CA LEU A 182 24.94 5.32 0.11
C LEU A 182 26.44 5.28 0.39
N SER A 183 26.88 5.24 1.67
CA SER A 183 28.29 5.10 2.05
C SER A 183 28.86 3.72 1.70
N GLN A 184 28.02 2.70 1.52
CA GLN A 184 28.38 1.37 1.01
C GLN A 184 28.39 1.30 -0.54
N GLY A 185 28.15 2.41 -1.24
CA GLY A 185 28.20 2.50 -2.68
C GLY A 185 26.86 2.34 -3.41
N ALA A 186 25.72 2.45 -2.71
CA ALA A 186 24.41 2.38 -3.36
C ALA A 186 24.27 3.38 -4.52
N ASN A 187 23.81 2.89 -5.68
CA ASN A 187 23.61 3.69 -6.89
C ASN A 187 22.21 4.31 -6.91
N LEU A 188 22.08 5.55 -6.46
CA LEU A 188 20.79 6.25 -6.41
C LEU A 188 20.18 6.54 -7.79
N ASN A 189 20.97 6.61 -8.86
CA ASN A 189 20.42 6.75 -10.21
C ASN A 189 19.68 5.48 -10.62
N LEU A 190 20.24 4.32 -10.30
CA LEU A 190 19.56 3.04 -10.55
C LEU A 190 18.30 2.90 -9.67
N VAL A 191 18.38 3.25 -8.38
CA VAL A 191 17.22 3.29 -7.47
C VAL A 191 16.11 4.17 -8.06
N SER A 192 16.45 5.40 -8.46
CA SER A 192 15.48 6.33 -9.06
C SER A 192 14.84 5.77 -10.34
N SER A 193 15.62 5.15 -11.23
CA SER A 193 15.12 4.60 -12.49
C SER A 193 14.16 3.41 -12.28
N LEU A 194 14.35 2.63 -11.21
CA LEU A 194 13.52 1.46 -10.88
C LEU A 194 12.23 1.85 -10.15
N ILE A 195 12.29 2.87 -9.29
CA ILE A 195 11.11 3.40 -8.59
C ILE A 195 10.25 4.26 -9.52
N THR A 196 10.90 5.07 -10.38
CA THR A 196 10.19 5.92 -11.33
C THR A 196 9.65 5.05 -12.45
N ARG A 197 8.38 4.69 -12.33
CA ARG A 197 7.72 3.95 -13.39
C ARG A 197 7.52 4.83 -14.61
N GLU A 198 8.21 4.51 -15.69
CA GLU A 198 7.93 5.11 -16.99
C GLU A 198 6.58 4.63 -17.52
N LEU A 199 5.78 5.56 -17.99
CA LEU A 199 4.53 5.22 -18.66
C LEU A 199 4.81 4.75 -20.08
N THR A 200 4.16 3.67 -20.48
CA THR A 200 4.16 3.23 -21.88
C THR A 200 3.44 4.25 -22.77
N ALA A 201 3.69 4.21 -24.06
CA ALA A 201 3.00 5.08 -25.04
C ALA A 201 1.47 4.92 -24.96
N GLU A 202 0.96 3.70 -24.69
CA GLU A 202 -0.47 3.43 -24.52
C GLU A 202 -1.01 4.08 -23.23
N GLU A 203 -0.27 4.00 -22.14
CA GLU A 203 -0.61 4.62 -20.85
C GLU A 203 -0.59 6.15 -20.96
N VAL A 204 0.42 6.72 -21.63
CA VAL A 204 0.46 8.18 -21.93
C VAL A 204 -0.75 8.59 -22.77
N GLY A 205 -1.10 7.81 -23.79
CA GLY A 205 -2.28 8.05 -24.60
C GLY A 205 -3.58 8.01 -23.78
N LEU A 206 -3.73 7.03 -22.89
CA LEU A 206 -4.91 6.94 -22.02
C LEU A 206 -4.96 8.10 -21.01
N LEU A 207 -3.83 8.47 -20.41
CA LEU A 207 -3.74 9.61 -19.50
C LEU A 207 -4.14 10.92 -20.19
N ASN A 208 -3.65 11.14 -21.42
CA ASN A 208 -4.05 12.31 -22.22
C ASN A 208 -5.57 12.34 -22.50
N ASP A 209 -6.17 11.19 -22.82
CA ASP A 209 -7.62 11.11 -23.02
C ASP A 209 -8.41 11.37 -21.74
N LEU A 210 -7.94 10.86 -20.58
CA LEU A 210 -8.52 11.15 -19.27
C LEU A 210 -8.53 12.67 -18.99
N ILE A 211 -7.40 13.34 -19.23
CA ILE A 211 -7.26 14.79 -19.04
C ILE A 211 -8.22 15.54 -19.98
N ARG A 212 -8.26 15.18 -21.26
CA ARG A 212 -9.07 15.86 -22.26
C ARG A 212 -10.56 15.70 -22.08
N SER A 213 -11.01 14.56 -21.53
CA SER A 213 -12.42 14.25 -21.28
C SER A 213 -12.91 14.75 -19.92
N ALA A 214 -12.02 15.24 -19.06
CA ALA A 214 -12.35 15.68 -17.73
C ALA A 214 -13.38 16.82 -17.71
N GLN A 215 -14.42 16.66 -16.93
CA GLN A 215 -15.48 17.65 -16.73
C GLN A 215 -15.68 17.88 -15.21
N LYS A 216 -15.78 19.14 -14.82
CA LYS A 216 -16.06 19.55 -13.45
C LYS A 216 -17.56 19.59 -13.20
N PHE A 217 -17.99 19.02 -12.09
CA PHE A 217 -19.38 19.02 -11.65
C PHE A 217 -19.45 19.52 -10.20
N ILE A 218 -20.45 20.33 -9.91
CA ILE A 218 -20.77 20.70 -8.53
C ILE A 218 -21.92 19.81 -8.06
N VAL A 219 -21.62 18.94 -7.11
CA VAL A 219 -22.57 18.00 -6.52
C VAL A 219 -22.72 18.34 -5.04
N ASN A 220 -23.93 18.75 -4.63
CA ASN A 220 -24.20 19.18 -3.26
C ASN A 220 -23.21 20.22 -2.70
N GLY A 221 -22.76 21.15 -3.57
CA GLY A 221 -21.79 22.19 -3.21
C GLY A 221 -20.32 21.75 -3.21
N VAL A 222 -20.01 20.49 -3.59
CA VAL A 222 -18.67 19.94 -3.67
C VAL A 222 -18.27 19.78 -5.13
N GLU A 223 -17.09 20.27 -5.51
CA GLU A 223 -16.53 20.07 -6.85
C GLU A 223 -15.99 18.64 -6.99
N VAL A 224 -16.42 17.92 -8.02
CA VAL A 224 -15.91 16.61 -8.40
C VAL A 224 -15.58 16.60 -9.90
N VAL A 225 -14.51 15.93 -10.28
CA VAL A 225 -14.13 15.75 -11.68
C VAL A 225 -14.59 14.37 -12.15
N VAL A 226 -15.26 14.31 -13.30
CA VAL A 226 -15.60 13.05 -13.96
C VAL A 226 -14.91 13.02 -15.32
N SER A 227 -14.24 11.94 -15.62
CA SER A 227 -13.56 11.70 -16.89
C SER A 227 -14.10 10.42 -17.53
N GLU A 228 -14.24 10.43 -18.85
CA GLU A 228 -14.80 9.31 -19.62
C GLU A 228 -13.94 9.01 -20.84
N VAL A 229 -13.47 7.77 -20.94
CA VAL A 229 -12.62 7.35 -22.05
C VAL A 229 -13.08 5.99 -22.59
N SER A 230 -12.78 5.76 -23.88
CA SER A 230 -13.03 4.47 -24.53
C SER A 230 -11.77 4.01 -25.27
N ARG A 231 -11.38 2.74 -25.04
CA ARG A 231 -10.26 2.09 -25.71
C ARG A 231 -10.72 0.71 -26.24
N GLU A 232 -10.19 0.30 -27.37
CA GLU A 232 -10.49 -1.02 -27.93
C GLU A 232 -9.79 -2.14 -27.15
N ARG A 233 -8.60 -1.86 -26.60
CA ARG A 233 -7.79 -2.81 -25.84
C ARG A 233 -7.74 -2.42 -24.38
N TYR A 234 -7.54 -3.44 -23.55
CA TYR A 234 -7.29 -3.22 -22.12
C TYR A 234 -5.92 -2.57 -21.92
N VAL A 235 -5.91 -1.42 -21.24
CA VAL A 235 -4.70 -0.74 -20.76
C VAL A 235 -4.60 -0.99 -19.26
N PRO A 236 -3.55 -1.68 -18.80
CA PRO A 236 -3.40 -1.97 -17.38
C PRO A 236 -3.15 -0.71 -16.55
N GLU A 237 -3.31 -0.84 -15.23
CA GLU A 237 -2.90 0.18 -14.25
C GLU A 237 -3.61 1.54 -14.39
N ILE A 238 -4.82 1.56 -14.89
CA ILE A 238 -5.62 2.80 -14.99
C ILE A 238 -5.73 3.53 -13.63
N ALA A 239 -5.67 2.79 -12.50
CA ALA A 239 -5.71 3.37 -11.17
C ALA A 239 -4.49 4.27 -10.88
N VAL A 240 -3.32 3.92 -11.41
CA VAL A 240 -2.09 4.73 -11.34
C VAL A 240 -2.24 5.98 -12.20
N LEU A 241 -2.81 5.85 -13.40
CA LEU A 241 -3.02 6.98 -14.31
C LEU A 241 -4.00 8.00 -13.73
N VAL A 242 -5.10 7.53 -13.13
CA VAL A 242 -6.08 8.39 -12.46
C VAL A 242 -5.46 9.11 -11.25
N HIS A 243 -4.63 8.42 -10.47
CA HIS A 243 -3.90 9.06 -9.37
C HIS A 243 -2.92 10.12 -9.88
N LYS A 244 -2.14 9.79 -10.91
CA LYS A 244 -1.20 10.72 -11.54
C LYS A 244 -1.93 11.96 -12.10
N PHE A 245 -3.09 11.78 -12.71
CA PHE A 245 -3.92 12.90 -13.17
C PHE A 245 -4.40 13.76 -12.01
N MET A 246 -4.87 13.14 -10.94
CA MET A 246 -5.30 13.83 -9.72
C MET A 246 -4.20 14.75 -9.18
N ASP A 247 -2.95 14.25 -9.13
CA ASP A 247 -1.80 15.01 -8.63
C ASP A 247 -1.38 16.13 -9.59
N MET A 248 -1.32 15.84 -10.89
CA MET A 248 -0.89 16.81 -11.92
C MET A 248 -1.79 18.05 -11.98
N ASP A 249 -3.10 17.86 -11.83
CA ASP A 249 -4.09 18.94 -11.92
C ASP A 249 -4.60 19.38 -10.53
N ASN A 250 -3.97 18.87 -9.46
CA ASN A 250 -4.30 19.12 -8.06
C ASN A 250 -5.79 18.99 -7.76
N LEU A 251 -6.38 17.87 -8.21
CA LEU A 251 -7.81 17.61 -8.04
C LEU A 251 -8.09 17.07 -6.63
N ASP A 252 -9.19 17.50 -6.04
CA ASP A 252 -9.64 17.00 -4.74
C ASP A 252 -10.44 15.70 -4.85
N ALA A 253 -11.20 15.52 -5.93
CA ALA A 253 -11.94 14.29 -6.21
C ALA A 253 -12.07 14.05 -7.72
N ILE A 254 -11.76 12.82 -8.14
CA ILE A 254 -11.86 12.37 -9.53
C ILE A 254 -12.50 10.99 -9.61
N LEU A 255 -13.40 10.82 -10.58
CA LEU A 255 -14.03 9.56 -10.93
C LEU A 255 -13.88 9.33 -12.43
N ALA A 256 -13.11 8.33 -12.81
CA ALA A 256 -12.82 7.99 -14.20
C ALA A 256 -13.62 6.75 -14.62
N LEU A 257 -14.36 6.86 -15.70
CA LEU A 257 -15.03 5.74 -16.39
C LEU A 257 -14.24 5.41 -17.65
N ALA A 258 -13.61 4.25 -17.67
CA ALA A 258 -12.87 3.77 -18.83
C ALA A 258 -13.51 2.52 -19.41
N ARG A 259 -14.12 2.65 -20.58
CA ARG A 259 -14.54 1.49 -21.37
C ARG A 259 -13.30 0.89 -22.04
N MET A 260 -13.00 -0.35 -21.72
CA MET A 260 -11.92 -1.10 -22.32
C MET A 260 -12.45 -2.49 -22.67
N GLU A 261 -12.31 -2.89 -23.95
CA GLU A 261 -12.94 -4.10 -24.50
C GLU A 261 -14.48 -4.07 -24.27
N ASP A 262 -15.01 -5.07 -23.58
CA ASP A 262 -16.43 -5.26 -23.26
C ASP A 262 -16.84 -4.79 -21.86
N ARG A 263 -15.95 -4.10 -21.13
CA ARG A 263 -16.15 -3.71 -19.73
C ARG A 263 -15.91 -2.23 -19.52
N ILE A 264 -16.55 -1.71 -18.48
CA ILE A 264 -16.30 -0.34 -18.02
C ILE A 264 -15.68 -0.42 -16.62
N TYR A 265 -14.51 0.17 -16.49
CA TYR A 265 -13.78 0.29 -15.23
C TYR A 265 -14.07 1.67 -14.65
N LEU A 266 -14.64 1.70 -13.45
CA LEU A 266 -14.67 2.90 -12.63
C LEU A 266 -13.42 2.87 -11.75
N VAL A 267 -12.64 3.95 -11.79
CA VAL A 267 -11.59 4.24 -10.82
C VAL A 267 -11.91 5.59 -10.21
N ALA A 268 -11.93 5.63 -8.89
CA ALA A 268 -12.29 6.83 -8.14
C ALA A 268 -11.25 7.13 -7.06
N ARG A 269 -10.93 8.41 -6.90
CA ARG A 269 -10.02 8.95 -5.90
C ARG A 269 -10.63 10.19 -5.26
N SER A 270 -10.44 10.35 -3.95
CA SER A 270 -10.91 11.54 -3.22
C SER A 270 -9.96 11.87 -2.06
N ARG A 271 -9.70 13.16 -1.89
CA ARG A 271 -9.06 13.76 -0.70
C ARG A 271 -10.09 14.36 0.25
N LEU A 272 -11.35 14.40 -0.17
CA LEU A 272 -12.45 15.04 0.54
C LEU A 272 -13.23 14.03 1.38
N ALA A 273 -13.41 14.32 2.67
CA ALA A 273 -14.25 13.51 3.55
C ALA A 273 -15.74 13.49 3.11
N GLN A 274 -16.18 14.52 2.36
CA GLN A 274 -17.54 14.64 1.82
C GLN A 274 -17.80 13.69 0.64
N VAL A 275 -16.74 13.17 -0.01
CA VAL A 275 -16.80 12.30 -1.19
C VAL A 275 -16.18 10.96 -0.85
N ASP A 276 -16.95 10.08 -0.23
CA ASP A 276 -16.54 8.70 0.05
C ASP A 276 -16.66 7.86 -1.23
N VAL A 277 -15.51 7.66 -1.91
CA VAL A 277 -15.49 6.89 -3.16
C VAL A 277 -15.66 5.38 -2.93
N GLY A 278 -15.43 4.88 -1.72
CA GLY A 278 -15.69 3.49 -1.35
C GLY A 278 -17.18 3.18 -1.37
N VAL A 279 -18.01 4.06 -0.80
CA VAL A 279 -19.48 3.95 -0.84
C VAL A 279 -19.99 4.07 -2.29
N ILE A 280 -19.43 5.00 -3.07
CA ILE A 280 -19.80 5.18 -4.49
C ILE A 280 -19.48 3.91 -5.29
N ALA A 281 -18.28 3.38 -5.17
CA ALA A 281 -17.89 2.16 -5.88
C ALA A 281 -18.73 0.95 -5.46
N LYS A 282 -19.03 0.81 -4.16
CA LYS A 282 -19.89 -0.26 -3.62
C LYS A 282 -21.30 -0.21 -4.21
N ALA A 283 -21.89 0.98 -4.35
CA ALA A 283 -23.21 1.16 -4.99
C ALA A 283 -23.22 0.77 -6.48
N LEU A 284 -22.03 0.72 -7.11
CA LEU A 284 -21.83 0.31 -8.50
C LEU A 284 -21.27 -1.12 -8.64
N GLY A 285 -21.31 -1.92 -7.57
CA GLY A 285 -20.89 -3.33 -7.57
C GLY A 285 -19.40 -3.54 -7.41
N GLY A 286 -18.67 -2.52 -6.96
CA GLY A 286 -17.25 -2.59 -6.63
C GLY A 286 -16.96 -2.43 -5.15
N GLY A 287 -15.82 -1.80 -4.80
CA GLY A 287 -15.42 -1.53 -3.42
C GLY A 287 -14.13 -0.74 -3.33
N GLY A 288 -13.67 -0.54 -2.10
CA GLY A 288 -12.45 0.19 -1.78
C GLY A 288 -12.55 0.96 -0.47
N HIS A 289 -11.63 1.88 -0.30
CA HIS A 289 -11.57 2.80 0.85
C HIS A 289 -12.25 4.15 0.52
N PRO A 290 -12.57 4.99 1.51
CA PRO A 290 -13.14 6.32 1.29
C PRO A 290 -12.33 7.21 0.33
N SER A 291 -10.99 7.06 0.30
CA SER A 291 -10.08 7.84 -0.54
C SER A 291 -9.75 7.18 -1.89
N ALA A 292 -9.97 5.87 -2.05
CA ALA A 292 -9.57 5.11 -3.23
C ALA A 292 -10.45 3.89 -3.44
N ALA A 293 -11.14 3.81 -4.57
CA ALA A 293 -12.06 2.72 -4.85
C ALA A 293 -12.19 2.44 -6.35
N SER A 294 -12.68 1.25 -6.69
CA SER A 294 -12.92 0.84 -8.07
C SER A 294 -14.14 -0.05 -8.22
N ALA A 295 -14.68 -0.11 -9.41
CA ALA A 295 -15.74 -1.05 -9.80
C ALA A 295 -15.54 -1.50 -11.25
N THR A 296 -15.99 -2.70 -11.57
CA THR A 296 -16.05 -3.21 -12.95
C THR A 296 -17.50 -3.41 -13.33
N LEU A 297 -17.97 -2.60 -14.27
CA LEU A 297 -19.34 -2.62 -14.77
C LEU A 297 -19.40 -3.45 -16.06
N ARG A 298 -20.38 -4.32 -16.13
CA ARG A 298 -20.64 -5.19 -17.29
C ARG A 298 -22.03 -4.88 -17.85
N ASP A 299 -22.24 -5.21 -19.09
CA ASP A 299 -23.55 -5.11 -19.76
C ASP A 299 -24.17 -3.70 -19.70
N LEU A 300 -23.30 -2.67 -19.72
CA LEU A 300 -23.68 -1.27 -19.75
C LEU A 300 -22.94 -0.52 -20.85
N THR A 301 -23.60 0.45 -21.43
CA THR A 301 -22.94 1.48 -22.24
C THR A 301 -22.25 2.52 -21.34
N LEU A 302 -21.28 3.25 -21.88
CA LEU A 302 -20.60 4.32 -21.14
C LEU A 302 -21.59 5.40 -20.67
N VAL A 303 -22.62 5.70 -21.49
CA VAL A 303 -23.69 6.65 -21.16
C VAL A 303 -24.52 6.19 -19.95
N GLU A 304 -24.90 4.92 -19.91
CA GLU A 304 -25.63 4.34 -18.77
C GLU A 304 -24.78 4.30 -17.50
N ALA A 305 -23.49 3.93 -17.63
CA ALA A 305 -22.55 3.93 -16.52
C ALA A 305 -22.38 5.35 -15.94
N ARG A 306 -22.25 6.36 -16.80
CA ARG A 306 -22.22 7.76 -16.39
C ARG A 306 -23.51 8.18 -15.69
N ALA A 307 -24.66 7.86 -16.24
CA ALA A 307 -25.94 8.21 -15.63
C ALA A 307 -26.09 7.61 -14.23
N ARG A 308 -25.70 6.33 -14.05
CA ARG A 308 -25.67 5.67 -12.74
C ARG A 308 -24.68 6.33 -11.79
N LEU A 309 -23.46 6.63 -12.26
CA LEU A 309 -22.46 7.32 -11.45
C LEU A 309 -22.96 8.68 -10.97
N MET A 310 -23.52 9.50 -11.86
CA MET A 310 -24.03 10.83 -11.50
C MET A 310 -25.22 10.77 -10.52
N SER A 311 -26.09 9.75 -10.65
CA SER A 311 -27.16 9.51 -9.69
C SER A 311 -26.62 9.11 -8.32
N THR A 312 -25.62 8.24 -8.30
CA THR A 312 -24.95 7.79 -7.06
C THR A 312 -24.21 8.96 -6.38
N LEU A 313 -23.50 9.79 -7.14
CA LEU A 313 -22.84 10.98 -6.61
C LEU A 313 -23.81 11.92 -5.89
N LYS A 314 -24.97 12.20 -6.51
CA LYS A 314 -26.00 13.05 -5.89
C LYS A 314 -26.57 12.48 -4.60
N ALA A 315 -26.60 11.16 -4.47
CA ALA A 315 -27.12 10.47 -3.28
C ALA A 315 -26.08 10.33 -2.15
N VAL A 316 -24.79 10.21 -2.51
CA VAL A 316 -23.72 9.85 -1.57
C VAL A 316 -22.89 11.04 -1.12
N VAL A 317 -22.67 12.03 -2.01
CA VAL A 317 -21.86 13.20 -1.67
C VAL A 317 -22.54 14.02 -0.58
N ASN A 318 -21.88 14.13 0.57
CA ASN A 318 -22.39 14.94 1.67
C ASN A 318 -22.29 16.44 1.31
N PRO A 319 -23.33 17.23 1.61
CA PRO A 319 -23.29 18.65 1.29
C PRO A 319 -22.14 19.34 2.04
N SER A 320 -21.50 20.28 1.37
CA SER A 320 -20.55 21.17 2.02
C SER A 320 -21.28 22.04 3.06
N ARG A 321 -20.87 21.94 4.32
CA ARG A 321 -21.46 22.78 5.39
C ARG A 321 -20.90 24.18 5.30
N SER A 322 -21.80 25.17 5.18
CA SER A 322 -21.44 26.57 5.24
C SER A 322 -21.54 27.11 6.67
N ALA A 323 -20.93 28.26 6.95
CA ALA A 323 -21.12 28.93 8.24
C ALA A 323 -22.60 29.22 8.52
N ARG A 324 -23.41 29.46 7.44
CA ARG A 324 -24.86 29.68 7.54
C ARG A 324 -25.60 28.46 8.10
N ASP A 325 -25.12 27.23 7.81
CA ASP A 325 -25.76 25.98 8.26
C ASP A 325 -25.46 25.69 9.74
N LEU A 326 -24.44 26.35 10.29
CA LEU A 326 -23.97 26.17 11.67
C LEU A 326 -24.28 27.38 12.56
N MET A 327 -24.58 28.54 11.96
CA MET A 327 -24.87 29.75 12.72
C MET A 327 -26.34 29.81 13.19
N THR A 328 -26.57 30.31 14.36
CA THR A 328 -27.93 30.65 14.82
C THR A 328 -28.47 31.84 14.04
N SER A 329 -29.58 31.64 13.32
CA SER A 329 -30.24 32.71 12.57
C SER A 329 -31.75 32.63 12.76
N PRO A 330 -32.39 33.75 13.10
CA PRO A 330 -31.82 35.10 13.35
C PRO A 330 -30.95 35.14 14.61
N VAL A 331 -30.01 36.08 14.62
CA VAL A 331 -29.19 36.33 15.83
C VAL A 331 -30.09 36.71 16.98
N ILE A 332 -29.94 36.01 18.10
CA ILE A 332 -30.66 36.33 19.34
C ILE A 332 -30.03 37.57 19.91
N SER A 333 -30.79 38.63 20.02
CA SER A 333 -30.35 39.90 20.55
C SER A 333 -31.31 40.37 21.65
N VAL A 334 -30.81 41.18 22.54
CA VAL A 334 -31.61 41.87 23.56
C VAL A 334 -31.58 43.38 23.31
N GLU A 335 -32.62 44.06 23.69
CA GLU A 335 -32.70 45.51 23.59
C GLU A 335 -31.58 46.16 24.42
N PRO A 336 -31.02 47.32 24.01
CA PRO A 336 -29.95 48.00 24.76
C PRO A 336 -30.37 48.38 26.20
N ALA A 337 -31.66 48.51 26.47
CA ALA A 337 -32.20 48.81 27.77
C ALA A 337 -32.49 47.58 28.64
N THR A 338 -32.23 46.37 28.16
CA THR A 338 -32.45 45.13 28.92
C THR A 338 -31.46 45.05 30.07
N SER A 339 -31.97 44.79 31.29
CA SER A 339 -31.11 44.65 32.46
C SER A 339 -30.19 43.41 32.36
N ILE A 340 -29.02 43.45 33.03
CA ILE A 340 -28.07 42.33 33.06
C ILE A 340 -28.72 41.07 33.65
N ASP A 341 -29.69 41.17 34.53
CA ASP A 341 -30.41 40.03 35.13
C ASP A 341 -31.44 39.40 34.16
N GLN A 342 -31.97 40.18 33.23
CA GLN A 342 -32.95 39.71 32.23
C GLN A 342 -32.30 39.16 30.97
N ALA A 343 -31.14 39.66 30.56
CA ALA A 343 -30.43 39.22 29.36
C ALA A 343 -30.09 37.73 29.37
N PRO A 344 -29.57 37.13 30.45
CA PRO A 344 -29.30 35.69 30.53
C PRO A 344 -30.57 34.83 30.37
N GLN A 345 -31.69 35.26 30.95
CA GLN A 345 -32.95 34.53 30.87
C GLN A 345 -33.50 34.49 29.43
N THR A 346 -33.33 35.56 28.67
CA THR A 346 -33.72 35.63 27.27
C THR A 346 -32.80 34.74 26.44
N LEU A 347 -31.48 34.78 26.64
CA LEU A 347 -30.50 33.97 25.93
C LEU A 347 -30.69 32.46 26.22
N THR A 348 -30.87 32.09 27.49
CA THR A 348 -31.06 30.68 27.91
C THR A 348 -32.35 30.08 27.35
N ARG A 349 -33.41 30.86 27.22
CA ARG A 349 -34.69 30.40 26.67
C ARG A 349 -34.58 29.97 25.18
N TYR A 350 -33.61 30.50 24.45
CA TYR A 350 -33.40 30.19 23.05
C TYR A 350 -32.27 29.18 22.82
N THR A 351 -31.37 28.96 23.81
CA THR A 351 -30.28 27.94 23.69
C THR A 351 -30.73 26.55 24.13
N ASN A 352 -31.85 26.38 24.84
CA ASN A 352 -32.36 25.09 25.26
C ASN A 352 -33.12 24.30 24.17
N ASN A 353 -33.11 24.74 22.93
CA ASN A 353 -33.72 24.07 21.77
C ASN A 353 -32.68 23.65 20.69
N LEU A 354 -31.41 23.47 21.09
CA LEU A 354 -30.35 22.91 20.24
C LEU A 354 -29.98 21.52 20.70
#